data_124b4535c7eaa265da26b23d7de243a8
#
_entry.id   124b4535c7eaa265da26b23d7de243a8
#
_cell.length_a   1.000
_cell.length_b   1.000
_cell.length_c   1.000
_cell.angle_alpha   90.00
_cell.angle_beta   90.00
_cell.angle_gamma   90.00
#
_symmetry.space_group_name_H-M   'P 1'
#
loop_
_entity.id
_entity.type
_entity.pdbx_description
1 polymer ?
#
loop_
_entity_poly.entity_id
_entity_poly.type
_entity_poly.pdbx_seq_one_letter_code
_entity_poly.pdbx_strand_id
1 'polypeptide(L)'
;MQTGYVLCTLFATILNECHPILPLDLWNCFKDRICDDLPCRLEREYPNENITDELIYDYGLFLLNQQLLKFEKTLADFPPMPLSALRDWAVLGGNFILREQLDWDREKLHADVVRNSATFNDEQRQLFEAVMQSYNQNEGKIFFVHAAGGCGKTYVCNTIAAAVRSSEHQDCRVALCVASSRIAALLLDGGHTAHSFFKIPIPCHEDSTCRIKNNSNLYEVLHQTGIIIWDEAPMQHKFAPEALDLTLQELLGNDLPFGGITVLFGGDFCQTLPIIPKGTKQEIMGAAYCRSFLWRNTNVYHLTENRQLINSPEKLLLHSTFWMLDLESVHAQSLMILLLFLPLPKGARSTCPLS
;
A
#
# COMPACT_ATOMS: atom_id res chain seq x y z
N MET A 1 3.66 18.78 -7.89
CA MET A 1 2.44 17.97 -7.63
C MET A 1 2.06 17.37 -8.95
N GLN A 2 2.01 16.06 -9.06
CA GLN A 2 1.50 15.39 -10.27
C GLN A 2 -0.02 15.53 -10.30
N THR A 3 -0.51 16.70 -10.69
CA THR A 3 -1.94 17.03 -10.67
C THR A 3 -2.71 16.12 -11.63
N GLY A 4 -2.15 15.85 -12.81
CA GLY A 4 -2.75 15.00 -13.83
C GLY A 4 -2.94 13.55 -13.39
N TYR A 5 -1.94 12.93 -12.72
CA TYR A 5 -2.08 11.57 -12.20
C TYR A 5 -3.19 11.43 -11.16
N VAL A 6 -3.26 12.37 -10.21
CA VAL A 6 -4.30 12.36 -9.17
C VAL A 6 -5.68 12.53 -9.79
N LEU A 7 -5.81 13.42 -10.78
CA LEU A 7 -7.06 13.64 -11.51
C LEU A 7 -7.45 12.42 -12.34
N CYS A 8 -6.49 11.76 -12.99
CA CYS A 8 -6.72 10.52 -13.73
C CYS A 8 -7.24 9.39 -12.83
N THR A 9 -6.63 9.22 -11.64
CA THR A 9 -7.07 8.24 -10.64
C THR A 9 -8.45 8.56 -10.11
N LEU A 10 -8.73 9.84 -9.80
CA LEU A 10 -10.05 10.29 -9.38
C LEU A 10 -11.10 10.04 -10.46
N PHE A 11 -10.79 10.34 -11.73
CA PHE A 11 -11.68 10.11 -12.84
C PHE A 11 -12.02 8.62 -13.02
N ALA A 12 -11.00 7.73 -12.94
CA ALA A 12 -11.23 6.29 -12.97
C ALA A 12 -12.14 5.82 -11.83
N THR A 13 -11.97 6.40 -10.63
CA THR A 13 -12.83 6.10 -9.47
C THR A 13 -14.27 6.56 -9.71
N ILE A 14 -14.47 7.77 -10.28
CA ILE A 14 -15.81 8.29 -10.63
C ILE A 14 -16.50 7.38 -11.66
N LEU A 15 -15.78 6.96 -12.70
CA LEU A 15 -16.32 6.02 -13.68
C LEU A 15 -16.77 4.72 -13.01
N ASN A 16 -15.94 4.16 -12.14
CA ASN A 16 -16.19 2.86 -11.53
C ASN A 16 -17.26 2.89 -10.44
N GLU A 17 -17.30 3.91 -9.59
CA GLU A 17 -18.19 3.95 -8.41
C GLU A 17 -19.50 4.72 -8.68
N CYS A 18 -19.42 5.80 -9.49
CA CYS A 18 -20.57 6.68 -9.70
C CYS A 18 -21.36 6.35 -10.97
N HIS A 19 -20.82 5.56 -11.89
CA HIS A 19 -21.43 5.17 -13.16
C HIS A 19 -22.12 6.35 -13.87
N PRO A 20 -21.38 7.41 -14.25
CA PRO A 20 -21.94 8.61 -14.84
C PRO A 20 -22.72 8.29 -16.13
N ILE A 21 -23.89 8.92 -16.31
CA ILE A 21 -24.76 8.70 -17.48
C ILE A 21 -24.07 9.13 -18.78
N LEU A 22 -23.24 10.19 -18.71
CA LEU A 22 -22.53 10.78 -19.86
C LEU A 22 -21.01 10.81 -19.59
N PRO A 23 -20.32 9.66 -19.59
CA PRO A 23 -18.91 9.60 -19.30
C PRO A 23 -18.02 10.35 -20.30
N LEU A 24 -18.42 10.40 -21.57
CA LEU A 24 -17.72 11.13 -22.62
C LEU A 24 -17.77 12.65 -22.41
N ASP A 25 -18.92 13.19 -22.01
CA ASP A 25 -19.05 14.62 -21.73
C ASP A 25 -18.19 15.00 -20.53
N LEU A 26 -18.15 14.15 -19.51
CA LEU A 26 -17.29 14.32 -18.36
C LEU A 26 -15.80 14.31 -18.79
N TRP A 27 -15.40 13.36 -19.64
CA TRP A 27 -14.06 13.33 -20.21
C TRP A 27 -13.72 14.62 -20.96
N ASN A 28 -14.60 15.05 -21.86
CA ASN A 28 -14.39 16.25 -22.67
C ASN A 28 -14.28 17.53 -21.82
N CYS A 29 -14.96 17.60 -20.68
CA CYS A 29 -14.86 18.73 -19.75
C CYS A 29 -13.54 18.77 -18.99
N PHE A 30 -12.91 17.62 -18.72
CA PHE A 30 -11.75 17.56 -17.81
C PHE A 30 -10.47 17.05 -18.45
N LYS A 31 -10.49 16.55 -19.69
CA LYS A 31 -9.32 15.96 -20.37
C LYS A 31 -8.10 16.88 -20.38
N ASP A 32 -8.28 18.19 -20.58
CA ASP A 32 -7.18 19.15 -20.61
C ASP A 32 -6.45 19.26 -19.26
N ARG A 33 -7.20 19.13 -18.16
CA ARG A 33 -6.64 19.15 -16.80
C ARG A 33 -6.04 17.81 -16.40
N ILE A 34 -6.63 16.71 -16.88
CA ILE A 34 -6.13 15.35 -16.63
C ILE A 34 -4.81 15.14 -17.36
N CYS A 35 -4.67 15.77 -18.54
CA CYS A 35 -3.54 15.63 -19.42
C CYS A 35 -2.55 16.80 -19.36
N ASP A 36 -2.64 17.72 -18.37
CA ASP A 36 -1.87 18.95 -18.29
C ASP A 36 -0.35 18.74 -18.18
N ASP A 37 0.09 17.64 -17.57
CA ASP A 37 1.49 17.27 -17.40
C ASP A 37 2.03 16.35 -18.51
N LEU A 38 1.14 15.79 -19.34
CA LEU A 38 1.51 14.82 -20.37
C LEU A 38 2.35 15.40 -21.54
N PRO A 39 2.16 16.65 -22.01
CA PRO A 39 3.02 17.21 -23.05
C PRO A 39 4.50 17.18 -22.70
N CYS A 40 4.87 17.73 -21.54
CA CYS A 40 6.26 17.73 -21.07
C CYS A 40 6.81 16.30 -20.85
N ARG A 41 5.94 15.38 -20.45
CA ARG A 41 6.30 13.98 -20.28
C ARG A 41 6.57 13.30 -21.62
N LEU A 42 5.69 13.46 -22.61
CA LEU A 42 5.84 12.90 -23.94
C LEU A 42 7.04 13.48 -24.67
N GLU A 43 7.31 14.79 -24.57
CA GLU A 43 8.50 15.45 -25.13
C GLU A 43 9.80 14.86 -24.55
N ARG A 44 9.83 14.59 -23.27
CA ARG A 44 10.98 13.96 -22.61
C ARG A 44 11.17 12.49 -23.03
N GLU A 45 10.07 11.74 -23.17
CA GLU A 45 10.09 10.33 -23.53
C GLU A 45 10.31 10.11 -25.04
N TYR A 46 9.83 11.02 -25.87
CA TYR A 46 9.88 10.96 -27.35
C TYR A 46 10.40 12.26 -27.97
N PRO A 47 11.67 12.64 -27.73
CA PRO A 47 12.21 13.98 -28.09
C PRO A 47 12.23 14.28 -29.57
N ASN A 48 12.08 13.28 -30.46
CA ASN A 48 12.08 13.41 -31.89
C ASN A 48 10.69 13.37 -32.54
N GLU A 49 9.64 13.39 -31.74
CA GLU A 49 8.26 13.27 -32.22
C GLU A 49 7.51 14.60 -32.13
N ASN A 50 6.64 14.84 -33.09
CA ASN A 50 5.73 15.97 -33.04
C ASN A 50 4.53 15.59 -32.11
N ILE A 51 4.52 16.14 -30.90
CA ILE A 51 3.48 15.89 -29.91
C ILE A 51 2.26 16.73 -30.27
N THR A 52 1.21 16.07 -30.77
CA THR A 52 -0.09 16.69 -31.07
C THR A 52 -1.07 16.50 -29.93
N ASP A 53 -2.08 17.38 -29.84
CA ASP A 53 -3.15 17.25 -28.82
C ASP A 53 -3.86 15.89 -28.91
N GLU A 54 -4.04 15.37 -30.12
CA GLU A 54 -4.65 14.04 -30.32
C GLU A 54 -3.79 12.94 -29.67
N LEU A 55 -2.46 13.02 -29.81
CA LEU A 55 -1.53 12.07 -29.22
C LEU A 55 -1.52 12.19 -27.69
N ILE A 56 -1.60 13.41 -27.16
CA ILE A 56 -1.67 13.67 -25.70
C ILE A 56 -2.93 13.05 -25.12
N TYR A 57 -4.10 13.26 -25.74
CA TYR A 57 -5.36 12.69 -25.25
C TYR A 57 -5.44 11.18 -25.42
N ASP A 58 -4.86 10.63 -26.50
CA ASP A 58 -4.79 9.18 -26.69
C ASP A 58 -3.94 8.51 -25.60
N TYR A 59 -2.79 9.13 -25.26
CA TYR A 59 -1.96 8.68 -24.14
C TYR A 59 -2.69 8.85 -22.80
N GLY A 60 -3.44 9.94 -22.60
CA GLY A 60 -4.28 10.15 -21.46
C GLY A 60 -5.36 9.05 -21.27
N LEU A 61 -5.99 8.64 -22.38
CA LEU A 61 -6.93 7.52 -22.39
C LEU A 61 -6.25 6.18 -22.05
N PHE A 62 -5.05 5.95 -22.57
CA PHE A 62 -4.25 4.78 -22.21
C PHE A 62 -3.98 4.74 -20.71
N LEU A 63 -3.54 5.86 -20.11
CA LEU A 63 -3.29 5.95 -18.67
C LEU A 63 -4.56 5.75 -17.85
N LEU A 64 -5.68 6.30 -18.29
CA LEU A 64 -6.98 6.10 -17.66
C LEU A 64 -7.41 4.63 -17.72
N ASN A 65 -7.20 3.97 -18.85
CA ASN A 65 -7.46 2.54 -18.99
C ASN A 65 -6.61 1.71 -18.03
N GLN A 66 -5.33 2.08 -17.82
CA GLN A 66 -4.46 1.43 -16.83
C GLN A 66 -4.99 1.59 -15.39
N GLN A 67 -5.56 2.76 -15.05
CA GLN A 67 -6.20 2.96 -13.75
C GLN A 67 -7.47 2.10 -13.61
N LEU A 68 -8.28 1.98 -14.67
CA LEU A 68 -9.49 1.16 -14.68
C LEU A 68 -9.19 -0.33 -14.55
N LEU A 69 -8.06 -0.81 -15.10
CA LEU A 69 -7.62 -2.19 -14.92
C LEU A 69 -7.38 -2.58 -13.45
N LYS A 70 -7.08 -1.61 -12.58
CA LYS A 70 -7.01 -1.84 -11.13
C LYS A 70 -8.38 -2.22 -10.52
N PHE A 71 -9.45 -1.93 -11.24
CA PHE A 71 -10.85 -2.29 -10.89
C PHE A 71 -11.37 -3.46 -11.73
N GLU A 72 -10.49 -4.15 -12.45
CA GLU A 72 -10.83 -5.22 -13.39
C GLU A 72 -11.79 -4.75 -14.51
N LYS A 73 -11.72 -3.45 -14.84
CA LYS A 73 -12.51 -2.80 -15.91
C LYS A 73 -11.60 -2.13 -16.93
N THR A 74 -12.17 -1.81 -18.07
CA THR A 74 -11.53 -1.11 -19.19
C THR A 74 -12.39 0.06 -19.64
N LEU A 75 -11.88 0.93 -20.49
CA LEU A 75 -12.67 2.00 -21.09
C LEU A 75 -13.86 1.46 -21.92
N ALA A 76 -13.75 0.24 -22.45
CA ALA A 76 -14.84 -0.40 -23.20
C ALA A 76 -16.07 -0.70 -22.34
N ASP A 77 -15.91 -0.80 -21.01
CA ASP A 77 -17.02 -1.01 -20.07
C ASP A 77 -17.84 0.27 -19.79
N PHE A 78 -17.37 1.41 -20.31
CA PHE A 78 -17.99 2.72 -20.12
C PHE A 78 -18.34 3.42 -21.44
N PRO A 79 -19.19 2.84 -22.30
CA PRO A 79 -19.57 3.50 -23.55
C PRO A 79 -20.30 4.82 -23.26
N PRO A 80 -20.12 5.89 -24.06
CA PRO A 80 -19.34 5.95 -25.31
C PRO A 80 -17.89 6.47 -25.15
N MET A 81 -17.18 6.12 -24.06
CA MET A 81 -15.80 6.54 -23.89
C MET A 81 -14.92 6.07 -25.06
N PRO A 82 -14.04 6.96 -25.60
CA PRO A 82 -13.10 6.58 -26.64
C PRO A 82 -12.05 5.62 -26.09
N LEU A 83 -11.54 4.76 -26.96
CA LEU A 83 -10.41 3.87 -26.65
C LEU A 83 -9.13 4.50 -27.16
N SER A 84 -8.02 4.27 -26.46
CA SER A 84 -6.69 4.59 -26.97
C SER A 84 -6.39 3.66 -28.15
N ALA A 85 -6.18 4.25 -29.33
CA ALA A 85 -6.05 3.52 -30.58
C ALA A 85 -4.96 4.06 -31.52
N LEU A 86 -4.38 5.25 -31.25
CA LEU A 86 -3.39 5.85 -32.13
C LEU A 86 -2.04 5.13 -32.06
N ARG A 87 -1.71 4.55 -30.90
CA ARG A 87 -0.46 3.82 -30.68
C ARG A 87 -0.63 2.65 -29.73
N ASP A 88 0.24 1.66 -29.90
CA ASP A 88 0.40 0.62 -28.88
C ASP A 88 1.37 1.12 -27.79
N TRP A 89 0.82 1.92 -26.88
CA TRP A 89 1.56 2.50 -25.76
C TRP A 89 2.15 1.47 -24.83
N ALA A 90 1.56 0.27 -24.77
CA ALA A 90 2.08 -0.82 -23.94
C ALA A 90 3.43 -1.34 -24.46
N VAL A 91 3.58 -1.40 -25.79
CA VAL A 91 4.82 -1.83 -26.45
C VAL A 91 5.87 -0.72 -26.46
N LEU A 92 5.45 0.51 -26.78
CA LEU A 92 6.36 1.65 -26.87
C LEU A 92 6.86 2.12 -25.50
N GLY A 93 6.03 1.98 -24.47
CA GLY A 93 6.28 2.52 -23.13
C GLY A 93 7.12 1.65 -22.21
N GLY A 94 7.46 0.40 -22.57
CA GLY A 94 8.10 -0.54 -21.64
C GLY A 94 7.22 -0.86 -20.42
N ASN A 95 7.84 -1.19 -19.30
CA ASN A 95 7.10 -1.50 -18.06
C ASN A 95 6.50 -0.22 -17.43
N PHE A 96 5.24 0.07 -17.76
CA PHE A 96 4.52 1.24 -17.25
C PHE A 96 4.45 1.26 -15.72
N ILE A 97 4.20 0.11 -15.08
CA ILE A 97 4.10 0.02 -13.62
C ILE A 97 5.44 0.42 -12.99
N LEU A 98 6.55 -0.03 -13.56
CA LEU A 98 7.88 0.31 -13.09
C LEU A 98 8.18 1.81 -13.28
N ARG A 99 7.83 2.36 -14.43
CA ARG A 99 7.99 3.79 -14.69
C ARG A 99 7.20 4.66 -13.72
N GLU A 100 5.94 4.31 -13.44
CA GLU A 100 5.11 4.99 -12.44
C GLU A 100 5.80 4.99 -11.06
N GLN A 101 6.47 3.88 -10.70
CA GLN A 101 7.19 3.77 -9.44
C GLN A 101 8.53 4.52 -9.41
N LEU A 102 9.11 4.84 -10.55
CA LEU A 102 10.40 5.53 -10.66
C LEU A 102 10.27 7.02 -11.03
N ASP A 103 9.12 7.48 -11.51
CA ASP A 103 8.86 8.85 -11.97
C ASP A 103 8.57 9.80 -10.81
N TRP A 104 9.55 9.92 -9.91
CA TRP A 104 9.49 10.80 -8.75
C TRP A 104 10.54 11.90 -8.83
N ASP A 105 10.17 13.12 -8.40
CA ASP A 105 11.11 14.23 -8.21
C ASP A 105 12.00 13.96 -7.00
N ARG A 106 13.18 13.41 -7.26
CA ARG A 106 14.12 12.95 -6.22
C ARG A 106 14.64 14.08 -5.33
N GLU A 107 14.91 15.25 -5.89
CA GLU A 107 15.41 16.39 -5.13
C GLU A 107 14.36 16.87 -4.15
N LYS A 108 13.11 16.98 -4.62
CA LYS A 108 11.97 17.34 -3.79
C LYS A 108 11.71 16.30 -2.70
N LEU A 109 11.72 15.01 -3.04
CA LEU A 109 11.54 13.94 -2.05
C LEU A 109 12.65 13.97 -0.99
N HIS A 110 13.90 14.20 -1.38
CA HIS A 110 15.01 14.33 -0.43
C HIS A 110 14.82 15.52 0.52
N ALA A 111 14.44 16.68 -0.01
CA ALA A 111 14.12 17.85 0.81
C ALA A 111 12.96 17.58 1.78
N ASP A 112 11.91 16.88 1.32
CA ASP A 112 10.77 16.49 2.14
C ASP A 112 11.20 15.50 3.26
N VAL A 113 12.07 14.54 2.97
CA VAL A 113 12.62 13.62 3.98
C VAL A 113 13.38 14.36 5.06
N VAL A 114 14.29 15.27 4.69
CA VAL A 114 15.07 16.08 5.64
C VAL A 114 14.14 16.90 6.53
N ARG A 115 13.16 17.59 5.94
CA ARG A 115 12.18 18.38 6.66
C ARG A 115 11.34 17.53 7.62
N ASN A 116 10.81 16.43 7.13
CA ASN A 116 9.89 15.58 7.88
C ASN A 116 10.60 14.83 9.02
N SER A 117 11.79 14.27 8.77
CA SER A 117 12.55 13.56 9.80
C SER A 117 13.01 14.46 10.95
N ALA A 118 13.24 15.75 10.68
CA ALA A 118 13.55 16.74 11.72
C ALA A 118 12.40 16.94 12.72
N THR A 119 11.16 16.64 12.32
CA THR A 119 9.96 16.81 13.18
C THR A 119 9.56 15.51 13.90
N PHE A 120 10.25 14.41 13.69
CA PHE A 120 9.92 13.13 14.33
C PHE A 120 10.10 13.20 15.85
N ASN A 121 9.18 12.57 16.58
CA ASN A 121 9.42 12.20 17.97
C ASN A 121 10.35 10.98 18.07
N ASP A 122 10.72 10.60 19.28
CA ASP A 122 11.67 9.51 19.49
C ASP A 122 11.17 8.16 18.95
N GLU A 123 9.88 7.84 19.11
CA GLU A 123 9.26 6.61 18.62
C GLU A 123 9.27 6.55 17.08
N GLN A 124 8.89 7.65 16.43
CA GLN A 124 8.87 7.78 14.97
C GLN A 124 10.29 7.71 14.39
N ARG A 125 11.25 8.34 15.06
CA ARG A 125 12.66 8.33 14.68
C ARG A 125 13.25 6.93 14.76
N GLN A 126 13.02 6.21 15.87
CA GLN A 126 13.49 4.85 16.06
C GLN A 126 12.95 3.91 14.97
N LEU A 127 11.65 4.02 14.65
CA LEU A 127 11.06 3.23 13.56
C LEU A 127 11.71 3.56 12.21
N PHE A 128 11.81 4.86 11.87
CA PHE A 128 12.42 5.31 10.63
C PHE A 128 13.84 4.79 10.47
N GLU A 129 14.68 4.98 11.48
CA GLU A 129 16.09 4.56 11.46
C GLU A 129 16.23 3.04 11.33
N ALA A 130 15.43 2.25 12.06
CA ALA A 130 15.47 0.80 12.02
C ALA A 130 15.05 0.26 10.62
N VAL A 131 14.00 0.82 10.03
CA VAL A 131 13.53 0.42 8.70
C VAL A 131 14.55 0.82 7.63
N MET A 132 15.07 2.05 7.69
CA MET A 132 16.08 2.51 6.73
C MET A 132 17.40 1.76 6.88
N GLN A 133 17.79 1.35 8.09
CA GLN A 133 18.94 0.47 8.29
C GLN A 133 18.75 -0.87 7.59
N SER A 134 17.59 -1.53 7.78
CA SER A 134 17.27 -2.80 7.11
C SER A 134 17.31 -2.68 5.59
N TYR A 135 16.73 -1.59 5.05
CA TYR A 135 16.77 -1.29 3.63
C TYR A 135 18.20 -1.08 3.10
N ASN A 136 18.99 -0.23 3.76
CA ASN A 136 20.35 0.11 3.33
C ASN A 136 21.33 -1.08 3.42
N GLN A 137 21.08 -2.01 4.34
CA GLN A 137 21.94 -3.20 4.55
C GLN A 137 21.37 -4.44 3.84
N ASN A 138 20.25 -4.34 3.12
CA ASN A 138 19.55 -5.45 2.46
C ASN A 138 19.26 -6.62 3.43
N GLU A 139 18.84 -6.29 4.67
CA GLU A 139 18.63 -7.31 5.71
C GLU A 139 17.30 -8.06 5.54
N GLY A 140 16.34 -7.53 4.77
CA GLY A 140 15.03 -8.14 4.54
C GLY A 140 14.20 -8.34 5.80
N LYS A 141 14.30 -7.43 6.78
CA LYS A 141 13.56 -7.52 8.04
C LYS A 141 12.09 -7.17 7.87
N ILE A 142 11.27 -7.76 8.73
CA ILE A 142 9.84 -7.45 8.84
C ILE A 142 9.63 -6.54 10.05
N PHE A 143 8.87 -5.48 9.84
CA PHE A 143 8.47 -4.51 10.86
C PHE A 143 6.95 -4.44 10.95
N PHE A 144 6.46 -4.19 12.15
CA PHE A 144 5.04 -3.86 12.38
C PHE A 144 4.96 -2.61 13.25
N VAL A 145 4.31 -1.57 12.76
CA VAL A 145 4.03 -0.37 13.54
C VAL A 145 2.60 -0.38 14.04
N HIS A 146 2.45 -0.54 15.36
CA HIS A 146 1.19 -0.40 16.05
C HIS A 146 0.97 1.07 16.41
N ALA A 147 -0.09 1.68 15.90
CA ALA A 147 -0.37 3.09 16.12
C ALA A 147 -1.87 3.35 16.12
N ALA A 148 -2.34 3.97 17.19
CA ALA A 148 -3.69 4.52 17.23
C ALA A 148 -3.85 5.68 16.23
N GLY A 149 -5.09 6.07 15.94
CA GLY A 149 -5.37 7.21 15.08
C GLY A 149 -4.71 8.50 15.60
N GLY A 150 -4.09 9.28 14.69
CA GLY A 150 -3.44 10.54 15.03
C GLY A 150 -2.00 10.47 15.53
N CYS A 151 -1.41 9.28 15.69
CA CYS A 151 -0.02 9.12 16.12
C CYS A 151 1.01 9.29 14.97
N GLY A 152 0.56 9.64 13.78
CA GLY A 152 1.44 9.94 12.65
C GLY A 152 1.99 8.75 11.89
N LYS A 153 1.35 7.56 11.97
CA LYS A 153 1.72 6.34 11.24
C LYS A 153 1.93 6.62 9.74
N THR A 154 0.91 7.14 9.06
CA THR A 154 0.96 7.45 7.62
C THR A 154 2.04 8.46 7.27
N TYR A 155 2.29 9.43 8.16
CA TYR A 155 3.36 10.42 7.98
C TYR A 155 4.74 9.78 7.96
N VAL A 156 5.03 8.86 8.88
CA VAL A 156 6.30 8.11 8.91
C VAL A 156 6.39 7.18 7.71
N CYS A 157 5.32 6.46 7.36
CA CYS A 157 5.27 5.57 6.20
C CYS A 157 5.59 6.32 4.90
N ASN A 158 4.96 7.47 4.64
CA ASN A 158 5.23 8.28 3.45
C ASN A 158 6.66 8.86 3.46
N THR A 159 7.20 9.22 4.63
CA THR A 159 8.59 9.69 4.74
C THR A 159 9.60 8.57 4.45
N ILE A 160 9.33 7.34 4.90
CA ILE A 160 10.14 6.15 4.55
C ILE A 160 10.08 5.89 3.04
N ALA A 161 8.88 5.91 2.44
CA ALA A 161 8.72 5.73 1.00
C ALA A 161 9.49 6.79 0.21
N ALA A 162 9.42 8.06 0.63
CA ALA A 162 10.17 9.16 0.04
C ALA A 162 11.69 8.97 0.17
N ALA A 163 12.17 8.49 1.31
CA ALA A 163 13.58 8.22 1.55
C ALA A 163 14.12 7.13 0.60
N VAL A 164 13.39 6.03 0.42
CA VAL A 164 13.76 4.96 -0.51
C VAL A 164 13.74 5.45 -1.96
N ARG A 165 12.69 6.17 -2.39
CA ARG A 165 12.55 6.69 -3.76
C ARG A 165 13.60 7.75 -4.12
N SER A 166 14.09 8.50 -3.13
CA SER A 166 15.15 9.50 -3.32
C SER A 166 16.56 8.94 -3.12
N SER A 167 16.70 7.67 -2.70
CA SER A 167 18.00 7.05 -2.42
C SER A 167 18.90 6.95 -3.67
N GLU A 168 20.21 6.85 -3.44
CA GLU A 168 21.20 6.67 -4.51
C GLU A 168 21.36 5.20 -4.94
N HIS A 169 20.74 4.24 -4.22
CA HIS A 169 20.74 2.84 -4.61
C HIS A 169 20.06 2.65 -5.97
N GLN A 170 20.84 2.23 -6.98
CA GLN A 170 20.33 2.14 -8.36
C GLN A 170 19.38 0.96 -8.56
N ASP A 171 19.56 -0.14 -7.83
CA ASP A 171 18.89 -1.41 -8.11
C ASP A 171 17.62 -1.67 -7.29
N CYS A 172 17.39 -0.92 -6.19
CA CYS A 172 16.27 -1.17 -5.27
C CYS A 172 15.55 0.11 -4.83
N ARG A 173 15.21 0.99 -5.79
CA ARG A 173 14.57 2.30 -5.50
C ARG A 173 13.05 2.28 -5.45
N VAL A 174 12.43 1.15 -5.72
CA VAL A 174 10.98 1.05 -5.70
C VAL A 174 10.51 0.87 -4.26
N ALA A 175 9.69 1.81 -3.79
CA ALA A 175 8.95 1.70 -2.54
C ALA A 175 7.47 1.43 -2.86
N LEU A 176 7.05 0.18 -2.68
CA LEU A 176 5.65 -0.21 -2.90
C LEU A 176 4.81 0.14 -1.69
N CYS A 177 3.88 1.06 -1.86
CA CYS A 177 2.91 1.44 -0.85
C CYS A 177 1.58 0.75 -1.15
N VAL A 178 1.12 -0.09 -0.23
CA VAL A 178 -0.16 -0.78 -0.36
C VAL A 178 -0.96 -0.67 0.93
N ALA A 179 -2.27 -0.80 0.82
CA ALA A 179 -3.15 -0.86 1.98
C ALA A 179 -4.23 -1.91 1.81
N SER A 180 -4.82 -2.31 2.93
CA SER A 180 -5.89 -3.30 2.96
C SER A 180 -7.21 -2.76 2.41
N SER A 181 -7.43 -1.44 2.51
CA SER A 181 -8.59 -0.77 1.96
C SER A 181 -8.20 0.29 0.93
N ARG A 182 -9.13 0.61 0.03
CA ARG A 182 -8.92 1.63 -0.99
C ARG A 182 -8.74 3.02 -0.39
N ILE A 183 -9.49 3.33 0.68
CA ILE A 183 -9.42 4.63 1.37
C ILE A 183 -8.04 4.79 2.02
N ALA A 184 -7.52 3.78 2.71
CA ALA A 184 -6.20 3.83 3.30
C ALA A 184 -5.09 3.93 2.23
N ALA A 185 -5.26 3.27 1.08
CA ALA A 185 -4.32 3.37 -0.04
C ALA A 185 -4.17 4.80 -0.58
N LEU A 186 -5.26 5.59 -0.60
CA LEU A 186 -5.24 6.99 -1.05
C LEU A 186 -4.43 7.91 -0.13
N LEU A 187 -4.19 7.52 1.12
CA LEU A 187 -3.40 8.28 2.09
C LEU A 187 -1.89 8.04 1.94
N LEU A 188 -1.52 6.98 1.22
CA LEU A 188 -0.14 6.65 0.93
C LEU A 188 0.28 7.22 -0.44
N ASP A 189 1.45 7.83 -0.50
CA ASP A 189 2.00 8.35 -1.75
C ASP A 189 2.25 7.20 -2.74
N GLY A 190 1.54 7.24 -3.90
CA GLY A 190 1.57 6.14 -4.87
C GLY A 190 0.94 4.84 -4.36
N GLY A 191 -0.03 4.94 -3.44
CA GLY A 191 -0.63 3.78 -2.78
C GLY A 191 -1.62 3.00 -3.64
N HIS A 192 -1.61 1.68 -3.47
CA HIS A 192 -2.50 0.73 -4.14
C HIS A 192 -3.21 -0.17 -3.13
N THR A 193 -4.32 -0.82 -3.52
CA THR A 193 -4.89 -1.89 -2.69
C THR A 193 -4.05 -3.17 -2.84
N ALA A 194 -3.67 -3.78 -1.72
CA ALA A 194 -2.78 -4.94 -1.70
C ALA A 194 -3.28 -6.10 -2.58
N HIS A 195 -4.56 -6.47 -2.48
CA HIS A 195 -5.15 -7.55 -3.27
C HIS A 195 -5.07 -7.31 -4.78
N SER A 196 -5.40 -6.09 -5.22
CA SER A 196 -5.35 -5.74 -6.63
C SER A 196 -3.91 -5.68 -7.16
N PHE A 197 -3.00 -5.07 -6.40
CA PHE A 197 -1.62 -4.90 -6.83
C PHE A 197 -0.86 -6.23 -6.90
N PHE A 198 -0.87 -7.00 -5.81
CA PHE A 198 -0.15 -8.28 -5.74
C PHE A 198 -0.92 -9.46 -6.32
N LYS A 199 -2.13 -9.24 -6.86
CA LYS A 199 -2.98 -10.31 -7.41
C LYS A 199 -3.24 -11.44 -6.39
N ILE A 200 -3.46 -11.06 -5.13
CA ILE A 200 -3.79 -11.99 -4.05
C ILE A 200 -5.15 -12.63 -4.36
N PRO A 201 -5.26 -13.97 -4.34
CA PRO A 201 -6.51 -14.65 -4.69
C PRO A 201 -7.61 -14.38 -3.67
N ILE A 202 -8.86 -14.39 -4.15
CA ILE A 202 -10.06 -14.36 -3.31
C ILE A 202 -10.93 -15.57 -3.72
N PRO A 203 -11.21 -16.52 -2.80
CA PRO A 203 -10.72 -16.63 -1.42
C PRO A 203 -9.22 -16.95 -1.34
N CYS A 204 -8.59 -16.56 -0.22
CA CYS A 204 -7.20 -16.86 0.08
C CYS A 204 -7.13 -17.95 1.16
N HIS A 205 -6.35 -19.00 0.92
CA HIS A 205 -6.16 -20.17 1.79
C HIS A 205 -4.69 -20.29 2.22
N GLU A 206 -4.38 -21.24 3.08
CA GLU A 206 -3.04 -21.43 3.65
C GLU A 206 -1.95 -21.63 2.59
N ASP A 207 -2.25 -22.38 1.53
CA ASP A 207 -1.30 -22.69 0.44
C ASP A 207 -1.45 -21.75 -0.77
N SER A 208 -2.17 -20.64 -0.62
CA SER A 208 -2.39 -19.71 -1.73
C SER A 208 -1.12 -18.97 -2.09
N THR A 209 -0.92 -18.74 -3.39
CA THR A 209 0.11 -17.87 -3.94
C THR A 209 -0.52 -16.76 -4.77
N CYS A 210 0.19 -15.64 -4.90
CA CYS A 210 -0.26 -14.53 -5.73
C CYS A 210 -0.17 -14.90 -7.22
N ARG A 211 -1.17 -14.43 -8.00
CA ARG A 211 -1.23 -14.76 -9.44
C ARG A 211 -0.29 -13.88 -10.27
N ILE A 212 0.99 -13.86 -9.92
CA ILE A 212 2.04 -13.08 -10.60
C ILE A 212 2.79 -14.02 -11.55
N LYS A 213 2.80 -13.67 -12.84
CA LYS A 213 3.52 -14.47 -13.85
C LYS A 213 4.98 -14.03 -13.92
N ASN A 214 5.88 -15.00 -14.06
CA ASN A 214 7.26 -14.74 -14.41
C ASN A 214 7.33 -13.90 -15.70
N ASN A 215 8.27 -12.96 -15.77
CA ASN A 215 8.44 -12.05 -16.90
C ASN A 215 7.25 -11.11 -17.17
N SER A 216 6.37 -10.89 -16.18
CA SER A 216 5.34 -9.85 -16.27
C SER A 216 5.90 -8.49 -15.82
N ASN A 217 5.22 -7.41 -16.21
CA ASN A 217 5.59 -6.06 -15.75
C ASN A 217 5.66 -5.95 -14.22
N LEU A 218 4.77 -6.64 -13.51
CA LEU A 218 4.78 -6.66 -12.05
C LEU A 218 5.99 -7.44 -11.49
N TYR A 219 6.41 -8.55 -12.14
CA TYR A 219 7.61 -9.27 -11.79
C TYR A 219 8.86 -8.38 -11.83
N GLU A 220 9.03 -7.57 -12.90
CA GLU A 220 10.15 -6.62 -13.01
C GLU A 220 10.12 -5.55 -11.90
N VAL A 221 8.93 -5.06 -11.54
CA VAL A 221 8.75 -4.11 -10.42
C VAL A 221 9.22 -4.74 -9.12
N LEU A 222 8.82 -5.99 -8.84
CA LEU A 222 9.18 -6.68 -7.60
C LEU A 222 10.68 -6.92 -7.49
N HIS A 223 11.38 -7.18 -8.60
CA HIS A 223 12.84 -7.29 -8.63
C HIS A 223 13.58 -5.98 -8.29
N GLN A 224 12.95 -4.82 -8.50
CA GLN A 224 13.50 -3.51 -8.17
C GLN A 224 12.93 -2.94 -6.86
N THR A 225 12.11 -3.74 -6.17
CA THR A 225 11.48 -3.32 -4.91
C THR A 225 12.46 -3.45 -3.75
N GLY A 226 12.75 -2.32 -3.10
CA GLY A 226 13.58 -2.28 -1.90
C GLY A 226 12.76 -2.38 -0.63
N ILE A 227 11.51 -1.87 -0.64
CA ILE A 227 10.61 -1.90 0.51
C ILE A 227 9.15 -2.06 0.10
N ILE A 228 8.40 -2.80 0.91
CA ILE A 228 6.94 -2.87 0.87
C ILE A 228 6.38 -2.23 2.14
N ILE A 229 5.53 -1.22 2.00
CA ILE A 229 4.79 -0.60 3.09
C ILE A 229 3.33 -1.00 2.94
N TRP A 230 2.81 -1.76 3.92
CA TRP A 230 1.44 -2.28 3.90
C TRP A 230 0.65 -1.72 5.08
N ASP A 231 -0.18 -0.71 4.81
CA ASP A 231 -1.01 -0.09 5.83
C ASP A 231 -2.33 -0.84 6.05
N GLU A 232 -2.89 -0.68 7.25
CA GLU A 232 -4.11 -1.36 7.73
C GLU A 232 -4.04 -2.90 7.59
N ALA A 233 -2.85 -3.49 7.79
CA ALA A 233 -2.63 -4.93 7.69
C ALA A 233 -3.55 -5.78 8.60
N PRO A 234 -3.95 -5.35 9.82
CA PRO A 234 -4.87 -6.11 10.67
C PRO A 234 -6.25 -6.38 10.07
N MET A 235 -6.68 -5.63 9.06
CA MET A 235 -7.96 -5.86 8.37
C MET A 235 -7.93 -7.13 7.48
N GLN A 236 -6.75 -7.61 7.12
CA GLN A 236 -6.57 -8.74 6.22
C GLN A 236 -6.45 -10.05 6.97
N HIS A 237 -6.93 -11.13 6.34
CA HIS A 237 -6.62 -12.47 6.79
C HIS A 237 -5.12 -12.73 6.70
N LYS A 238 -4.52 -13.37 7.71
CA LYS A 238 -3.09 -13.70 7.75
C LYS A 238 -2.57 -14.41 6.48
N PHE A 239 -3.42 -15.13 5.79
CA PHE A 239 -3.07 -15.82 4.55
C PHE A 239 -2.72 -14.87 3.41
N ALA A 240 -3.20 -13.60 3.43
CA ALA A 240 -2.86 -12.64 2.39
C ALA A 240 -1.36 -12.24 2.41
N PRO A 241 -0.77 -11.81 3.54
CA PRO A 241 0.68 -11.60 3.61
C PRO A 241 1.49 -12.91 3.49
N GLU A 242 0.98 -14.05 3.97
CA GLU A 242 1.63 -15.35 3.79
C GLU A 242 1.70 -15.76 2.31
N ALA A 243 0.62 -15.56 1.54
CA ALA A 243 0.61 -15.81 0.10
C ALA A 243 1.60 -14.93 -0.66
N LEU A 244 1.76 -13.67 -0.25
CA LEU A 244 2.76 -12.77 -0.83
C LEU A 244 4.18 -13.22 -0.47
N ASP A 245 4.42 -13.62 0.77
CA ASP A 245 5.71 -14.13 1.23
C ASP A 245 6.16 -15.33 0.38
N LEU A 246 5.33 -16.38 0.27
CA LEU A 246 5.61 -17.56 -0.54
C LEU A 246 5.89 -17.19 -2.01
N THR A 247 5.09 -16.27 -2.56
CA THR A 247 5.27 -15.83 -3.95
C THR A 247 6.59 -15.09 -4.15
N LEU A 248 6.96 -14.19 -3.24
CA LEU A 248 8.21 -13.43 -3.37
C LEU A 248 9.44 -14.31 -3.18
N GLN A 249 9.41 -15.29 -2.28
CA GLN A 249 10.47 -16.28 -2.15
C GLN A 249 10.69 -17.06 -3.45
N GLU A 250 9.63 -17.50 -4.08
CA GLU A 250 9.68 -18.21 -5.36
C GLU A 250 10.20 -17.32 -6.49
N LEU A 251 9.62 -16.10 -6.64
CA LEU A 251 9.96 -15.19 -7.74
C LEU A 251 11.39 -14.63 -7.66
N LEU A 252 11.86 -14.35 -6.44
CA LEU A 252 13.18 -13.77 -6.21
C LEU A 252 14.26 -14.84 -5.97
N GLY A 253 13.87 -16.13 -5.87
CA GLY A 253 14.79 -17.23 -5.64
C GLY A 253 15.54 -17.12 -4.30
N ASN A 254 14.86 -16.62 -3.26
CA ASN A 254 15.46 -16.35 -1.95
C ASN A 254 14.50 -16.80 -0.83
N ASP A 255 14.95 -17.72 0.01
CA ASP A 255 14.15 -18.32 1.10
C ASP A 255 13.97 -17.37 2.32
N LEU A 256 14.57 -16.17 2.29
CA LEU A 256 14.31 -15.17 3.31
C LEU A 256 12.86 -14.69 3.25
N PRO A 257 12.29 -14.25 4.38
CA PRO A 257 10.94 -13.68 4.38
C PRO A 257 10.77 -12.59 3.32
N PHE A 258 9.66 -12.67 2.58
CA PHE A 258 9.36 -11.80 1.43
C PHE A 258 10.46 -11.76 0.36
N GLY A 259 11.21 -12.87 0.19
CA GLY A 259 12.32 -12.93 -0.75
C GLY A 259 13.48 -11.99 -0.40
N GLY A 260 13.59 -11.56 0.86
CA GLY A 260 14.60 -10.63 1.34
C GLY A 260 14.25 -9.14 1.17
N ILE A 261 13.04 -8.81 0.75
CA ILE A 261 12.56 -7.42 0.72
C ILE A 261 12.22 -6.96 2.13
N THR A 262 12.64 -5.75 2.51
CA THR A 262 12.21 -5.13 3.77
C THR A 262 10.72 -4.84 3.73
N VAL A 263 9.95 -5.26 4.77
CA VAL A 263 8.50 -5.04 4.83
C VAL A 263 8.11 -4.30 6.10
N LEU A 264 7.35 -3.22 5.94
CA LEU A 264 6.74 -2.48 7.03
C LEU A 264 5.23 -2.64 6.99
N PHE A 265 4.68 -3.39 7.94
CA PHE A 265 3.24 -3.45 8.19
C PHE A 265 2.82 -2.34 9.15
N GLY A 266 1.67 -1.74 8.89
CA GLY A 266 1.06 -0.76 9.77
C GLY A 266 -0.37 -1.11 10.12
N GLY A 267 -0.84 -0.69 11.30
CA GLY A 267 -2.23 -0.81 11.69
C GLY A 267 -2.45 -0.80 13.20
N ASP A 268 -3.71 -0.94 13.56
CA ASP A 268 -4.16 -1.00 14.94
C ASP A 268 -5.08 -2.21 15.12
N PHE A 269 -4.62 -3.20 15.89
CA PHE A 269 -5.42 -4.39 16.21
C PHE A 269 -6.64 -4.08 17.07
N CYS A 270 -6.69 -2.90 17.72
CA CYS A 270 -7.83 -2.47 18.49
C CYS A 270 -8.97 -1.92 17.62
N GLN A 271 -8.63 -1.37 16.43
CA GLN A 271 -9.62 -0.75 15.55
C GLN A 271 -10.26 -1.75 14.61
N THR A 272 -9.48 -2.68 14.06
CA THR A 272 -9.96 -3.58 13.03
C THR A 272 -9.35 -4.97 13.14
N LEU A 273 -10.17 -5.97 12.88
CA LEU A 273 -9.79 -7.38 12.77
C LEU A 273 -10.27 -7.93 11.42
N PRO A 274 -9.72 -9.06 10.96
CA PRO A 274 -10.17 -9.71 9.74
C PRO A 274 -11.67 -10.04 9.79
N ILE A 275 -12.37 -9.79 8.68
CA ILE A 275 -13.79 -10.12 8.57
C ILE A 275 -13.91 -11.55 8.06
N ILE A 276 -14.42 -12.44 8.92
CA ILE A 276 -14.75 -13.82 8.56
C ILE A 276 -16.26 -13.93 8.50
N PRO A 277 -16.87 -14.10 7.31
CA PRO A 277 -18.32 -14.24 7.20
C PRO A 277 -18.85 -15.39 8.04
N LYS A 278 -19.75 -15.10 9.00
CA LYS A 278 -20.31 -16.07 9.96
C LYS A 278 -19.27 -16.75 10.87
N GLY A 279 -18.06 -16.21 10.95
CA GLY A 279 -16.97 -16.74 11.75
C GLY A 279 -17.19 -16.55 13.25
N THR A 280 -16.76 -17.54 14.02
CA THR A 280 -16.69 -17.47 15.48
C THR A 280 -15.57 -16.52 15.94
N LYS A 281 -15.62 -16.08 17.20
CA LYS A 281 -14.55 -15.27 17.78
C LYS A 281 -13.16 -15.93 17.67
N GLN A 282 -13.09 -17.25 17.81
CA GLN A 282 -11.85 -18.02 17.70
C GLN A 282 -11.30 -18.00 16.25
N GLU A 283 -12.17 -18.13 15.25
CA GLU A 283 -11.78 -18.06 13.85
C GLU A 283 -11.27 -16.66 13.47
N ILE A 284 -11.95 -15.59 13.90
CA ILE A 284 -11.52 -14.21 13.71
C ILE A 284 -10.15 -13.97 14.35
N MET A 285 -9.95 -14.41 15.59
CA MET A 285 -8.66 -14.32 16.27
C MET A 285 -7.57 -15.14 15.59
N GLY A 286 -7.91 -16.33 15.08
CA GLY A 286 -6.99 -17.20 14.35
C GLY A 286 -6.58 -16.64 12.98
N ALA A 287 -7.42 -15.78 12.40
CA ALA A 287 -7.19 -15.11 11.13
C ALA A 287 -6.28 -13.87 11.22
N ALA A 288 -6.06 -13.32 12.42
CA ALA A 288 -5.28 -12.11 12.61
C ALA A 288 -3.80 -12.31 12.26
N TYR A 289 -3.16 -11.27 11.71
CA TYR A 289 -1.74 -11.29 11.30
C TYR A 289 -0.79 -11.71 12.43
N CYS A 290 -1.05 -11.33 13.68
CA CYS A 290 -0.25 -11.76 14.83
C CYS A 290 -0.31 -13.28 15.10
N ARG A 291 -1.16 -14.04 14.40
CA ARG A 291 -1.20 -15.51 14.40
C ARG A 291 -0.53 -16.14 13.18
N SER A 292 0.01 -15.34 12.28
CA SER A 292 0.84 -15.79 11.17
C SER A 292 2.19 -16.34 11.67
N PHE A 293 2.77 -17.25 10.92
CA PHE A 293 4.15 -17.68 11.16
C PHE A 293 5.16 -16.54 10.98
N LEU A 294 4.84 -15.58 10.12
CA LEU A 294 5.65 -14.37 9.87
C LEU A 294 5.82 -13.49 11.11
N TRP A 295 4.85 -13.53 12.03
CA TRP A 295 4.88 -12.71 13.25
C TRP A 295 6.10 -12.98 14.13
N ARG A 296 6.62 -14.21 14.13
CA ARG A 296 7.79 -14.58 14.95
C ARG A 296 9.06 -13.81 14.57
N ASN A 297 9.14 -13.39 13.30
CA ASN A 297 10.27 -12.65 12.73
C ASN A 297 9.97 -11.16 12.60
N THR A 298 8.83 -10.69 13.12
CA THR A 298 8.38 -9.32 12.99
C THR A 298 8.88 -8.47 14.17
N ASN A 299 9.55 -7.37 13.87
CA ASN A 299 9.97 -6.37 14.85
C ASN A 299 8.83 -5.38 15.08
N VAL A 300 8.30 -5.34 16.30
CA VAL A 300 7.12 -4.54 16.64
C VAL A 300 7.53 -3.19 17.22
N TYR A 301 6.99 -2.11 16.65
CA TYR A 301 7.14 -0.73 17.12
C TYR A 301 5.78 -0.15 17.51
N HIS A 302 5.78 0.75 18.46
CA HIS A 302 4.58 1.42 18.94
C HIS A 302 4.72 2.93 18.75
N LEU A 303 3.68 3.58 18.20
CA LEU A 303 3.53 5.02 18.21
C LEU A 303 2.36 5.36 19.12
N THR A 304 2.69 5.92 20.28
CA THR A 304 1.72 6.18 21.36
C THR A 304 1.36 7.66 21.46
N GLU A 305 2.25 8.55 21.03
CA GLU A 305 2.08 9.99 21.13
C GLU A 305 1.12 10.54 20.07
N ASN A 306 -0.06 10.95 20.48
CA ASN A 306 -1.05 11.54 19.57
C ASN A 306 -0.77 13.02 19.32
N ARG A 307 -0.17 13.33 18.16
CA ARG A 307 0.23 14.70 17.76
C ARG A 307 -0.94 15.63 17.42
N GLN A 308 -2.10 15.07 17.04
CA GLN A 308 -3.27 15.89 16.76
C GLN A 308 -3.88 16.49 18.03
N LEU A 309 -3.62 15.87 19.20
CA LEU A 309 -4.14 16.30 20.49
C LEU A 309 -3.21 17.29 21.19
N ILE A 310 -1.89 17.23 20.95
CA ILE A 310 -0.90 18.09 21.61
C ILE A 310 -1.20 19.58 21.32
N ASN A 311 -1.72 19.91 20.15
CA ASN A 311 -2.03 21.28 19.72
C ASN A 311 -3.46 21.74 20.08
N SER A 312 -4.23 20.96 20.86
CA SER A 312 -5.62 21.27 21.20
C SER A 312 -5.96 20.81 22.61
N PRO A 313 -5.69 21.64 23.65
CA PRO A 313 -5.96 21.30 25.06
C PRO A 313 -7.39 20.84 25.33
N GLU A 314 -8.39 21.40 24.62
CA GLU A 314 -9.80 21.01 24.73
C GLU A 314 -10.07 19.58 24.24
N LYS A 315 -9.30 19.11 23.25
CA LYS A 315 -9.42 17.73 22.75
C LYS A 315 -8.73 16.71 23.66
N LEU A 316 -7.73 17.12 24.41
CA LEU A 316 -7.08 16.31 25.45
C LEU A 316 -8.08 15.90 26.55
N LEU A 317 -8.95 16.83 26.97
CA LEU A 317 -9.99 16.56 27.97
C LEU A 317 -11.06 15.59 27.41
N LEU A 318 -11.49 15.76 26.17
CA LEU A 318 -12.43 14.87 25.50
C LEU A 318 -11.83 13.46 25.32
N HIS A 319 -10.57 13.35 24.96
CA HIS A 319 -9.87 12.08 24.77
C HIS A 319 -9.72 11.32 26.10
N SER A 320 -9.34 12.00 27.17
CA SER A 320 -9.24 11.38 28.51
C SER A 320 -10.61 10.91 29.02
N THR A 321 -11.67 11.67 28.73
CA THR A 321 -13.05 11.30 29.09
C THR A 321 -13.57 10.13 28.23
N PHE A 322 -13.23 10.08 26.94
CA PHE A 322 -13.59 8.98 26.04
C PHE A 322 -12.88 7.68 26.44
N TRP A 323 -11.60 7.74 26.80
CA TRP A 323 -10.85 6.59 27.30
C TRP A 323 -11.36 6.09 28.66
N MET A 324 -11.88 6.99 29.53
CA MET A 324 -12.52 6.58 30.80
C MET A 324 -13.88 5.89 30.59
N LEU A 325 -14.64 6.31 29.58
CA LEU A 325 -15.94 5.69 29.26
C LEU A 325 -15.80 4.35 28.54
N ASP A 326 -14.70 4.15 27.80
CA ASP A 326 -14.40 2.89 27.09
C ASP A 326 -13.71 1.83 27.97
N LEU A 327 -13.28 2.19 29.18
CA LEU A 327 -12.56 1.28 30.08
C LEU A 327 -13.39 0.05 30.49
N GLU A 328 -14.71 0.11 30.52
CA GLU A 328 -15.56 -1.07 30.78
C GLU A 328 -15.68 -1.99 29.56
N SER A 329 -15.67 -1.47 28.34
CA SER A 329 -15.60 -2.26 27.08
C SER A 329 -14.17 -2.64 26.71
N VAL A 330 -13.20 -1.77 27.00
CA VAL A 330 -11.77 -1.94 26.77
C VAL A 330 -11.14 -3.01 27.65
N HIS A 331 -11.68 -3.27 28.87
CA HIS A 331 -11.17 -4.39 29.67
C HIS A 331 -11.37 -5.75 28.99
N ALA A 332 -12.47 -5.95 28.29
CA ALA A 332 -12.69 -7.17 27.51
C ALA A 332 -11.82 -7.21 26.24
N GLN A 333 -11.62 -6.06 25.59
CA GLN A 333 -10.77 -5.94 24.40
C GLN A 333 -9.28 -5.97 24.75
N SER A 334 -8.86 -5.30 25.84
CA SER A 334 -7.47 -5.34 26.34
C SER A 334 -7.08 -6.71 26.84
N LEU A 335 -7.98 -7.45 27.49
CA LEU A 335 -7.76 -8.85 27.85
C LEU A 335 -7.64 -9.73 26.61
N MET A 336 -8.41 -9.43 25.56
CA MET A 336 -8.34 -10.12 24.28
C MET A 336 -7.00 -9.85 23.58
N ILE A 337 -6.50 -8.61 23.64
CA ILE A 337 -5.20 -8.21 23.08
C ILE A 337 -4.06 -8.82 23.88
N LEU A 338 -4.12 -8.79 25.22
CA LEU A 338 -3.12 -9.46 26.07
C LEU A 338 -3.06 -10.96 25.78
N LEU A 339 -4.19 -11.61 25.54
CA LEU A 339 -4.27 -13.01 25.13
C LEU A 339 -3.72 -13.26 23.72
N LEU A 340 -3.78 -12.26 22.84
CA LEU A 340 -3.17 -12.31 21.51
C LEU A 340 -1.62 -12.25 21.55
N PHE A 341 -1.06 -11.54 22.53
CA PHE A 341 0.39 -11.33 22.68
C PHE A 341 1.05 -12.32 23.67
N LEU A 342 0.28 -13.09 24.44
CA LEU A 342 0.86 -14.13 25.30
C LEU A 342 1.43 -15.27 24.44
N PRO A 343 2.68 -15.72 24.67
CA PRO A 343 3.22 -16.88 24.00
C PRO A 343 2.36 -18.10 24.32
N LEU A 344 2.02 -18.88 23.30
CA LEU A 344 1.32 -20.16 23.49
C LEU A 344 2.15 -21.03 24.45
N PRO A 345 1.52 -21.72 25.43
CA PRO A 345 2.24 -22.61 26.30
C PRO A 345 2.93 -23.70 25.47
N LYS A 346 4.24 -23.83 25.64
CA LYS A 346 5.04 -24.87 25.02
C LYS A 346 4.49 -26.22 25.46
N GLY A 347 3.73 -26.92 24.61
CA GLY A 347 3.31 -28.28 24.88
C GLY A 347 1.91 -28.73 24.45
N ALA A 348 1.06 -27.91 23.88
CA ALA A 348 -0.23 -28.39 23.37
C ALA A 348 -0.05 -29.05 21.99
N ARG A 349 0.27 -30.33 21.96
CA ARG A 349 0.04 -31.18 20.78
C ARG A 349 -1.47 -31.29 20.56
N SER A 350 -1.93 -30.92 19.37
CA SER A 350 -3.28 -31.14 18.91
C SER A 350 -3.55 -32.65 18.84
N THR A 351 -4.20 -33.21 19.83
CA THR A 351 -4.90 -34.49 19.69
C THR A 351 -6.33 -34.15 19.30
N CYS A 352 -6.63 -34.30 18.02
CA CYS A 352 -8.00 -34.38 17.53
C CYS A 352 -8.54 -35.76 17.90
N PRO A 353 -9.63 -35.93 18.62
CA PRO A 353 -10.34 -37.19 18.63
C PRO A 353 -11.35 -37.18 17.49
N LEU A 354 -11.07 -37.98 16.46
CA LEU A 354 -12.09 -38.53 15.58
C LEU A 354 -12.90 -39.55 16.37
N SER A 355 -14.18 -39.33 16.56
CA SER A 355 -15.28 -40.26 16.56
C SER A 355 -16.62 -39.52 16.62
#